data_e1457e50a1683530eef0679c5ebe3e46
#
_entry.id   e1457e50a1683530eef0679c5ebe3e46
#
_cell.length_a   1.000
_cell.length_b   1.000
_cell.length_c   1.000
_cell.angle_alpha   90.00
_cell.angle_beta   90.00
_cell.angle_gamma   90.00
#
_symmetry.space_group_name_H-M   'P 1'
#
loop_
_entity.id
_entity.type
_entity.pdbx_description
1 polymer ?
#
loop_
_entity_poly.entity_id
_entity_poly.type
_entity_poly.pdbx_seq_one_letter_code
_entity_poly.pdbx_strand_id
1 'polypeptide(L)'
;RSDSQTNMGNMGVGIGIIQYINFSYRKDYSYQFRDSYFIEHFKVRNEISWNRTELEHFGKWVDPSKTSEDAKRLRGHKGVAKNFDFGSQLEFYPYDIKGFESFTPKISPFVSLGVHYTFFSPEVSTTYDNPDPNAYGNVLDPSNFYSDWEPGSVNASSGGALSIVSSVGIRYKLGKLSDLMLDLR
;
A
#
# COMPACT_ATOMS: atom_id res chain seq x y z
N ARG A 1 20.75 -11.95 -5.40
CA ARG A 1 21.21 -10.86 -4.51
C ARG A 1 20.36 -9.63 -4.81
N SER A 2 19.40 -9.32 -3.95
CA SER A 2 18.69 -8.06 -4.04
C SER A 2 19.67 -6.93 -3.68
N ASP A 3 20.03 -6.14 -4.65
CA ASP A 3 20.79 -4.92 -4.41
C ASP A 3 19.79 -3.85 -3.99
N SER A 4 19.84 -3.41 -2.72
CA SER A 4 18.91 -2.40 -2.19
C SER A 4 18.95 -1.07 -2.96
N GLN A 5 20.03 -0.82 -3.70
CA GLN A 5 20.18 0.38 -4.53
C GLN A 5 19.32 0.37 -5.80
N THR A 6 18.85 -0.79 -6.27
CA THR A 6 18.05 -0.88 -7.50
C THR A 6 16.61 -0.43 -7.31
N ASN A 7 16.13 -0.33 -6.08
CA ASN A 7 14.77 0.07 -5.74
C ASN A 7 14.68 1.47 -5.10
N MET A 8 15.81 2.11 -4.82
CA MET A 8 15.84 3.48 -4.31
C MET A 8 15.62 4.47 -5.46
N GLY A 9 14.56 5.24 -5.40
CA GLY A 9 14.21 6.23 -6.41
C GLY A 9 12.85 6.02 -7.06
N ASN A 10 12.23 4.85 -6.87
CA ASN A 10 10.86 4.64 -7.28
C ASN A 10 9.92 5.48 -6.41
N MET A 11 9.05 6.26 -7.04
CA MET A 11 8.12 7.15 -6.37
C MET A 11 6.69 6.72 -6.64
N GLY A 12 5.88 6.75 -5.58
CA GLY A 12 4.45 6.50 -5.65
C GLY A 12 3.65 7.61 -4.99
N VAL A 13 2.44 7.80 -5.49
CA VAL A 13 1.45 8.69 -4.90
C VAL A 13 0.17 7.90 -4.63
N GLY A 14 -0.52 8.24 -3.56
CA GLY A 14 -1.78 7.61 -3.22
C GLY A 14 -2.67 8.53 -2.42
N ILE A 15 -3.95 8.23 -2.44
CA ILE A 15 -4.98 8.89 -1.65
C ILE A 15 -5.90 7.85 -1.06
N GLY A 16 -6.34 8.07 0.17
CA GLY A 16 -7.28 7.20 0.85
C GLY A 16 -8.28 7.95 1.71
N ILE A 17 -9.40 7.29 1.95
CA ILE A 17 -10.46 7.75 2.85
C ILE A 17 -10.63 6.69 3.93
N ILE A 18 -10.66 7.12 5.18
CA ILE A 18 -10.89 6.27 6.33
C ILE A 18 -12.17 6.71 7.02
N GLN A 19 -13.08 5.76 7.22
CA GLN A 19 -14.31 5.95 7.99
C GLN A 19 -14.22 5.16 9.28
N TYR A 20 -14.57 5.77 10.40
CA TYR A 20 -14.66 5.11 11.69
C TYR A 20 -16.11 4.93 12.11
N ILE A 21 -16.46 3.69 12.49
CA ILE A 21 -17.71 3.40 13.21
C ILE A 21 -17.34 3.25 14.67
N ASN A 22 -17.83 4.19 15.48
CA ASN A 22 -17.62 4.20 16.90
C ASN A 22 -18.90 3.77 17.62
N PHE A 23 -18.82 2.69 18.38
CA PHE A 23 -19.96 2.12 19.10
C PHE A 23 -20.27 2.88 20.40
N SER A 24 -19.34 3.66 20.92
CA SER A 24 -19.47 4.36 22.21
C SER A 24 -20.59 5.40 22.24
N TYR A 25 -21.04 5.90 21.09
CA TYR A 25 -22.16 6.83 20.97
C TYR A 25 -23.56 6.16 20.99
N ARG A 26 -23.63 4.83 20.88
CA ARG A 26 -24.89 4.08 20.90
C ARG A 26 -25.44 3.80 22.30
N LYS A 27 -24.67 4.10 23.36
CA LYS A 27 -25.01 3.73 24.74
C LYS A 27 -26.29 4.37 25.28
N ASP A 28 -26.74 5.48 24.69
CA ASP A 28 -27.85 6.28 25.25
C ASP A 28 -29.24 5.78 24.83
N TYR A 29 -29.35 4.80 23.90
CA TYR A 29 -30.63 4.37 23.34
C TYR A 29 -31.04 2.92 23.58
N SER A 30 -30.23 2.09 24.24
CA SER A 30 -30.60 0.68 24.48
C SER A 30 -30.08 0.16 25.80
N TYR A 31 -31.00 -0.08 26.73
CA TYR A 31 -30.75 -0.77 28.02
C TYR A 31 -30.25 -2.21 27.87
N GLN A 32 -30.20 -2.77 26.67
CA GLN A 32 -29.94 -4.22 26.46
C GLN A 32 -28.50 -4.57 26.08
N PHE A 33 -27.63 -3.64 25.72
CA PHE A 33 -26.21 -3.91 25.45
C PHE A 33 -25.37 -3.56 26.68
N ARG A 34 -25.22 -4.54 27.58
CA ARG A 34 -24.49 -4.41 28.85
C ARG A 34 -22.97 -4.59 28.72
N ASP A 35 -22.41 -4.85 27.55
CA ASP A 35 -20.97 -5.01 27.42
C ASP A 35 -20.32 -3.64 27.14
N SER A 36 -20.16 -2.89 28.24
CA SER A 36 -19.57 -1.55 28.17
C SER A 36 -18.11 -1.60 27.70
N TYR A 37 -17.40 -2.70 27.98
CA TYR A 37 -16.00 -2.88 27.61
C TYR A 37 -15.81 -2.86 26.08
N PHE A 38 -16.57 -3.66 25.32
CA PHE A 38 -16.45 -3.67 23.85
C PHE A 38 -16.74 -2.29 23.25
N ILE A 39 -17.79 -1.64 23.72
CA ILE A 39 -18.20 -0.31 23.24
C ILE A 39 -17.13 0.76 23.54
N GLU A 40 -16.44 0.63 24.66
CA GLU A 40 -15.45 1.60 25.15
C GLU A 40 -14.06 1.40 24.52
N HIS A 41 -13.75 0.18 24.04
CA HIS A 41 -12.42 -0.19 23.60
C HIS A 41 -12.30 -0.56 22.12
N PHE A 42 -13.40 -0.71 21.38
CA PHE A 42 -13.36 -1.13 19.98
C PHE A 42 -13.97 -0.11 19.03
N LYS A 43 -13.34 0.02 17.85
CA LYS A 43 -13.86 0.75 16.69
C LYS A 43 -13.71 -0.10 15.43
N VAL A 44 -14.61 0.08 14.49
CA VAL A 44 -14.42 -0.44 13.12
C VAL A 44 -13.87 0.67 12.26
N ARG A 45 -12.76 0.39 11.59
CA ARG A 45 -12.14 1.24 10.57
C ARG A 45 -12.42 0.66 9.20
N ASN A 46 -13.12 1.40 8.35
CA ASN A 46 -13.27 1.09 6.95
C ASN A 46 -12.32 1.98 6.16
N GLU A 47 -11.64 1.41 5.19
CA GLU A 47 -10.63 2.11 4.41
C GLU A 47 -10.87 1.86 2.92
N ILE A 48 -10.77 2.93 2.13
CA ILE A 48 -10.73 2.87 0.67
C ILE A 48 -9.51 3.69 0.27
N SER A 49 -8.60 3.09 -0.50
CA SER A 49 -7.42 3.78 -0.98
C SER A 49 -7.11 3.45 -2.43
N TRP A 50 -6.46 4.39 -3.09
CA TRP A 50 -5.89 4.22 -4.40
C TRP A 50 -4.44 4.69 -4.38
N ASN A 51 -3.57 3.92 -5.04
CA ASN A 51 -2.19 4.33 -5.23
C ASN A 51 -1.68 4.01 -6.63
N ARG A 52 -0.69 4.78 -7.07
CA ARG A 52 0.05 4.58 -8.30
C ARG A 52 1.54 4.76 -8.01
N THR A 53 2.34 3.77 -8.36
CA THR A 53 3.79 3.80 -8.19
C THR A 53 4.46 3.58 -9.54
N GLU A 54 5.39 4.45 -9.90
CA GLU A 54 6.24 4.28 -11.06
C GLU A 54 7.49 3.50 -10.66
N LEU A 55 7.84 2.51 -11.47
CA LEU A 55 8.92 1.56 -11.21
C LEU A 55 9.92 1.64 -12.36
N GLU A 56 11.16 1.95 -12.01
CA GLU A 56 12.30 1.98 -12.94
C GLU A 56 13.49 1.26 -12.29
N HIS A 57 14.42 0.85 -13.11
CA HIS A 57 15.68 0.29 -12.61
C HIS A 57 16.68 1.41 -12.32
N PHE A 58 17.27 1.38 -11.13
CA PHE A 58 18.28 2.32 -10.68
C PHE A 58 19.58 1.61 -10.28
N GLY A 59 20.64 2.39 -10.12
CA GLY A 59 21.91 1.92 -9.58
C GLY A 59 22.90 1.46 -10.62
N LYS A 60 23.93 0.72 -10.17
CA LYS A 60 25.13 0.40 -10.94
C LYS A 60 24.89 -0.41 -12.22
N TRP A 61 23.79 -1.17 -12.29
CA TRP A 61 23.49 -2.04 -13.43
C TRP A 61 22.94 -1.28 -14.63
N VAL A 62 22.29 -0.14 -14.38
CA VAL A 62 21.70 0.74 -15.38
C VAL A 62 22.44 2.07 -15.53
N ASP A 63 23.66 2.16 -14.98
CA ASP A 63 24.50 3.34 -15.09
C ASP A 63 24.73 3.72 -16.58
N PRO A 64 24.65 5.01 -16.95
CA PRO A 64 24.86 5.46 -18.34
C PRO A 64 26.17 5.02 -18.96
N SER A 65 27.21 4.78 -18.15
CA SER A 65 28.50 4.26 -18.62
C SER A 65 28.45 2.80 -19.07
N LYS A 66 27.41 2.05 -18.72
CA LYS A 66 27.21 0.67 -19.16
C LYS A 66 26.64 0.64 -20.56
N THR A 67 27.42 0.09 -21.49
CA THR A 67 27.08 0.03 -22.93
C THR A 67 26.59 -1.34 -23.38
N SER A 68 26.56 -2.34 -22.48
CA SER A 68 26.05 -3.68 -22.80
C SER A 68 24.57 -3.63 -23.16
N GLU A 69 24.14 -4.52 -24.06
CA GLU A 69 22.74 -4.60 -24.49
C GLU A 69 21.79 -4.88 -23.32
N ASP A 70 22.20 -5.70 -22.36
CA ASP A 70 21.39 -5.96 -21.17
C ASP A 70 21.19 -4.72 -20.29
N ALA A 71 22.22 -3.89 -20.16
CA ALA A 71 22.09 -2.61 -19.43
C ALA A 71 21.13 -1.66 -20.15
N LYS A 72 21.14 -1.65 -21.47
CA LYS A 72 20.21 -0.83 -22.28
C LYS A 72 18.78 -1.36 -22.14
N ARG A 73 18.57 -2.70 -22.19
CA ARG A 73 17.27 -3.33 -21.97
C ARG A 73 16.71 -2.99 -20.60
N LEU A 74 17.48 -3.21 -19.52
CA LEU A 74 17.06 -2.88 -18.16
C LEU A 74 16.73 -1.40 -17.99
N ARG A 75 17.51 -0.51 -18.61
CA ARG A 75 17.27 0.94 -18.55
C ARG A 75 16.01 1.35 -19.28
N GLY A 76 15.65 0.66 -20.36
CA GLY A 76 14.44 0.89 -21.12
C GLY A 76 13.16 0.40 -20.44
N HIS A 77 13.26 -0.57 -19.53
CA HIS A 77 12.08 -1.15 -18.90
C HIS A 77 11.52 -0.23 -17.84
N LYS A 78 10.20 0.00 -17.92
CA LYS A 78 9.42 0.81 -16.99
C LYS A 78 8.16 0.06 -16.60
N GLY A 79 7.80 0.20 -15.34
CA GLY A 79 6.57 -0.35 -14.80
C GLY A 79 5.72 0.71 -14.13
N VAL A 80 4.42 0.51 -14.10
CA VAL A 80 3.49 1.29 -13.27
C VAL A 80 2.63 0.30 -12.49
N ALA A 81 2.69 0.37 -11.17
CA ALA A 81 1.77 -0.36 -10.32
C ALA A 81 0.60 0.56 -9.93
N LYS A 82 -0.62 0.14 -10.25
CA LYS A 82 -1.86 0.82 -9.87
C LYS A 82 -2.64 -0.12 -8.97
N ASN A 83 -2.97 0.33 -7.76
CA ASN A 83 -3.74 -0.46 -6.82
C ASN A 83 -4.94 0.34 -6.33
N PHE A 84 -6.06 -0.35 -6.20
CA PHE A 84 -7.26 0.12 -5.51
C PHE A 84 -7.56 -0.87 -4.39
N ASP A 85 -7.56 -0.37 -3.18
CA ASP A 85 -7.72 -1.17 -1.96
C ASP A 85 -8.97 -0.75 -1.21
N PHE A 86 -9.74 -1.71 -0.71
CA PHE A 86 -10.80 -1.47 0.25
C PHE A 86 -10.79 -2.55 1.32
N GLY A 87 -11.07 -2.16 2.54
CA GLY A 87 -11.04 -3.09 3.64
C GLY A 87 -11.71 -2.59 4.90
N SER A 88 -11.82 -3.52 5.85
CA SER A 88 -12.38 -3.24 7.16
C SER A 88 -11.52 -3.91 8.22
N GLN A 89 -11.24 -3.17 9.30
CA GLN A 89 -10.43 -3.60 10.41
C GLN A 89 -11.14 -3.30 11.71
N LEU A 90 -11.01 -4.20 12.68
CA LEU A 90 -11.40 -3.97 14.05
C LEU A 90 -10.19 -3.44 14.81
N GLU A 91 -10.28 -2.23 15.35
CA GLU A 91 -9.26 -1.61 16.19
C GLU A 91 -9.61 -1.80 17.68
N PHE A 92 -8.64 -2.25 18.45
CA PHE A 92 -8.70 -2.35 19.91
C PHE A 92 -7.84 -1.29 20.56
N TYR A 93 -8.42 -0.58 21.51
CA TYR A 93 -7.79 0.47 22.31
C TYR A 93 -7.68 0.03 23.77
N PRO A 94 -6.47 -0.06 24.36
CA PRO A 94 -6.31 -0.39 25.79
C PRO A 94 -6.91 0.68 26.71
N TYR A 95 -7.00 1.91 26.23
CA TYR A 95 -7.62 3.03 26.98
C TYR A 95 -9.03 3.33 26.46
N ASP A 96 -9.90 3.79 27.35
CA ASP A 96 -11.26 4.19 27.00
C ASP A 96 -11.26 5.26 25.89
N ILE A 97 -12.01 4.99 24.83
CA ILE A 97 -12.17 5.85 23.66
C ILE A 97 -12.76 7.22 24.05
N LYS A 98 -13.75 7.24 24.95
CA LYS A 98 -14.35 8.51 25.42
C LYS A 98 -13.37 9.34 26.21
N GLY A 99 -12.52 8.73 27.03
CA GLY A 99 -11.45 9.41 27.73
C GLY A 99 -10.48 10.08 26.76
N PHE A 100 -10.02 9.38 25.72
CA PHE A 100 -9.17 9.93 24.70
C PHE A 100 -9.84 11.09 23.93
N GLU A 101 -11.12 10.98 23.59
CA GLU A 101 -11.89 12.06 22.97
C GLU A 101 -11.99 13.31 23.86
N SER A 102 -11.97 13.10 25.18
CA SER A 102 -11.99 14.16 26.21
C SER A 102 -10.59 14.65 26.62
N PHE A 103 -9.52 14.33 25.85
CA PHE A 103 -8.12 14.69 26.11
C PHE A 103 -7.47 14.02 27.34
N THR A 104 -8.03 12.93 27.83
CA THR A 104 -7.48 12.19 28.97
C THR A 104 -7.52 10.70 28.72
N PRO A 105 -6.43 10.05 28.26
CA PRO A 105 -5.09 10.56 27.93
C PRO A 105 -4.99 11.23 26.55
N LYS A 106 -3.92 11.98 26.30
CA LYS A 106 -3.64 12.57 24.97
C LYS A 106 -3.07 11.57 23.96
N ILE A 107 -2.56 10.45 24.45
CA ILE A 107 -1.96 9.38 23.64
C ILE A 107 -2.82 8.13 23.81
N SER A 108 -3.19 7.52 22.70
CA SER A 108 -3.94 6.28 22.69
C SER A 108 -3.29 5.28 21.73
N PRO A 109 -2.60 4.25 22.24
CA PRO A 109 -2.12 3.15 21.40
C PRO A 109 -3.31 2.30 20.95
N PHE A 110 -3.14 1.60 19.83
CA PHE A 110 -4.11 0.66 19.33
C PHE A 110 -3.45 -0.50 18.59
N VAL A 111 -4.16 -1.60 18.50
CA VAL A 111 -3.86 -2.70 17.58
C VAL A 111 -5.08 -2.96 16.72
N SER A 112 -4.87 -3.42 15.50
CA SER A 112 -5.98 -3.75 14.61
C SER A 112 -5.78 -5.09 13.90
N LEU A 113 -6.89 -5.68 13.51
CA LEU A 113 -6.95 -6.87 12.67
C LEU A 113 -8.15 -6.74 11.74
N GLY A 114 -7.95 -7.11 10.47
CA GLY A 114 -9.02 -7.04 9.51
C GLY A 114 -8.70 -7.70 8.18
N VAL A 115 -9.54 -7.45 7.21
CA VAL A 115 -9.43 -7.97 5.86
C VAL A 115 -9.48 -6.84 4.85
N HIS A 116 -8.63 -6.94 3.82
CA HIS A 116 -8.56 -6.03 2.71
C HIS A 116 -8.66 -6.80 1.39
N TYR A 117 -9.26 -6.17 0.42
CA TYR A 117 -9.27 -6.65 -0.95
C TYR A 117 -8.64 -5.59 -1.84
N THR A 118 -7.58 -5.98 -2.53
CA THR A 118 -6.80 -5.11 -3.39
C THR A 118 -6.99 -5.52 -4.84
N PHE A 119 -7.49 -4.61 -5.66
CA PHE A 119 -7.42 -4.71 -7.12
C PHE A 119 -6.10 -4.10 -7.57
N PHE A 120 -5.36 -4.85 -8.37
CA PHE A 120 -4.11 -4.38 -8.95
C PHE A 120 -4.17 -4.42 -10.48
N SER A 121 -3.62 -3.40 -11.10
CA SER A 121 -3.50 -3.27 -12.55
C SER A 121 -2.10 -2.77 -12.89
N PRO A 122 -1.12 -3.67 -13.04
CA PRO A 122 0.22 -3.30 -13.46
C PRO A 122 0.27 -2.96 -14.95
N GLU A 123 1.11 -2.01 -15.30
CA GLU A 123 1.45 -1.69 -16.68
C GLU A 123 2.96 -1.82 -16.83
N VAL A 124 3.40 -2.37 -17.95
CA VAL A 124 4.82 -2.53 -18.27
C VAL A 124 5.05 -1.97 -19.67
N SER A 125 6.14 -1.22 -19.82
CA SER A 125 6.56 -0.64 -21.10
C SER A 125 8.07 -0.73 -21.25
N THR A 126 8.55 -0.64 -22.49
CA THR A 126 9.98 -0.52 -22.77
C THR A 126 10.22 0.59 -23.76
N THR A 127 11.31 1.33 -23.54
CA THR A 127 11.86 2.33 -24.47
C THR A 127 13.16 1.84 -25.09
N TYR A 128 13.48 0.55 -24.93
CA TYR A 128 14.67 -0.04 -25.55
C TYR A 128 14.54 0.01 -27.07
N ASP A 129 15.57 0.60 -27.69
CA ASP A 129 15.68 0.69 -29.15
C ASP A 129 16.17 -0.67 -29.70
N ASN A 130 15.22 -1.58 -29.90
CA ASN A 130 15.53 -2.91 -30.40
C ASN A 130 15.87 -2.83 -31.89
N PRO A 131 16.99 -3.43 -32.34
CA PRO A 131 17.35 -3.51 -33.76
C PRO A 131 16.30 -4.20 -34.63
N ASP A 132 15.50 -5.12 -34.05
CA ASP A 132 14.34 -5.72 -34.75
C ASP A 132 13.14 -4.77 -34.63
N PRO A 133 12.68 -4.17 -35.74
CA PRO A 133 11.54 -3.26 -35.72
C PRO A 133 10.22 -3.94 -35.32
N ASN A 134 10.12 -5.28 -35.42
CA ASN A 134 8.92 -5.99 -34.97
C ASN A 134 8.87 -6.16 -33.46
N ALA A 135 10.01 -6.10 -32.79
CA ALA A 135 10.12 -6.18 -31.34
C ALA A 135 10.08 -4.80 -30.65
N TYR A 136 10.20 -3.72 -31.43
CA TYR A 136 10.25 -2.36 -30.85
C TYR A 136 9.00 -2.05 -30.03
N GLY A 137 9.22 -1.64 -28.77
CA GLY A 137 8.13 -1.30 -27.84
C GLY A 137 7.32 -2.47 -27.31
N ASN A 138 7.53 -3.69 -27.81
CA ASN A 138 6.81 -4.88 -27.36
C ASN A 138 7.49 -5.53 -26.15
N VAL A 139 6.99 -5.23 -24.94
CA VAL A 139 7.55 -5.81 -23.68
C VAL A 139 7.38 -7.32 -23.56
N LEU A 140 6.58 -7.96 -24.41
CA LEU A 140 6.42 -9.42 -24.41
C LEU A 140 7.41 -10.12 -25.34
N ASP A 141 8.15 -9.33 -26.14
CA ASP A 141 9.18 -9.90 -27.01
C ASP A 141 10.43 -10.27 -26.19
N PRO A 142 10.87 -11.54 -26.24
CA PRO A 142 12.03 -12.01 -25.46
C PRO A 142 13.32 -11.23 -25.73
N SER A 143 13.49 -10.65 -26.91
CA SER A 143 14.69 -9.88 -27.27
C SER A 143 14.80 -8.53 -26.56
N ASN A 144 13.70 -8.05 -25.97
CA ASN A 144 13.65 -6.85 -25.14
C ASN A 144 13.99 -7.11 -23.66
N PHE A 145 14.10 -8.38 -23.25
CA PHE A 145 14.37 -8.71 -21.87
C PHE A 145 15.86 -8.78 -21.54
N TYR A 146 16.16 -8.66 -20.25
CA TYR A 146 17.45 -9.04 -19.74
C TYR A 146 17.69 -10.54 -20.00
N SER A 147 18.87 -10.90 -20.49
CA SER A 147 19.16 -12.24 -21.00
C SER A 147 19.00 -13.36 -19.96
N ASP A 148 19.18 -13.03 -18.67
CA ASP A 148 19.05 -13.99 -17.56
C ASP A 148 17.61 -14.17 -17.07
N TRP A 149 16.65 -13.46 -17.64
CA TRP A 149 15.23 -13.62 -17.26
C TRP A 149 14.60 -14.76 -18.06
N GLU A 150 13.80 -15.56 -17.36
CA GLU A 150 13.04 -16.60 -18.01
C GLU A 150 11.94 -16.00 -18.93
N PRO A 151 11.72 -16.60 -20.11
CA PRO A 151 10.59 -16.23 -20.97
C PRO A 151 9.26 -16.26 -20.20
N GLY A 152 8.47 -15.20 -20.32
CA GLY A 152 7.19 -15.06 -19.62
C GLY A 152 7.28 -14.57 -18.17
N SER A 153 8.47 -14.19 -17.67
CA SER A 153 8.65 -13.61 -16.35
C SER A 153 7.97 -12.24 -16.20
N VAL A 154 7.73 -11.53 -17.29
CA VAL A 154 6.97 -10.27 -17.29
C VAL A 154 5.48 -10.58 -17.42
N ASN A 155 4.74 -10.25 -16.36
CA ASN A 155 3.29 -10.43 -16.32
C ASN A 155 2.62 -9.10 -15.92
N ALA A 156 1.84 -8.54 -16.83
CA ALA A 156 1.09 -7.29 -16.63
C ALA A 156 -0.42 -7.56 -16.49
N SER A 157 -0.83 -8.78 -16.12
CA SER A 157 -2.24 -9.08 -15.93
C SER A 157 -2.80 -8.38 -14.72
N SER A 158 -3.99 -7.79 -14.88
CA SER A 158 -4.74 -7.22 -13.77
C SER A 158 -5.40 -8.34 -12.96
N GLY A 159 -5.58 -8.11 -11.66
CA GLY A 159 -6.19 -9.09 -10.79
C GLY A 159 -6.66 -8.50 -9.47
N GLY A 160 -7.05 -9.38 -8.57
CA GLY A 160 -7.42 -9.01 -7.20
C GLY A 160 -6.91 -10.02 -6.20
N ALA A 161 -6.59 -9.54 -5.00
CA ALA A 161 -6.11 -10.36 -3.90
C ALA A 161 -6.82 -9.99 -2.59
N LEU A 162 -7.21 -11.01 -1.84
CA LEU A 162 -7.68 -10.88 -0.47
C LEU A 162 -6.48 -11.00 0.47
N SER A 163 -6.36 -10.09 1.44
CA SER A 163 -5.31 -10.11 2.45
C SER A 163 -5.88 -9.96 3.85
N ILE A 164 -5.20 -10.60 4.82
CA ILE A 164 -5.41 -10.33 6.24
C ILE A 164 -4.41 -9.23 6.62
N VAL A 165 -4.91 -8.18 7.23
CA VAL A 165 -4.11 -7.02 7.62
C VAL A 165 -4.15 -6.89 9.14
N SER A 166 -2.97 -6.73 9.72
CA SER A 166 -2.83 -6.39 11.14
C SER A 166 -1.96 -5.14 11.26
N SER A 167 -2.28 -4.29 12.23
CA SER A 167 -1.47 -3.11 12.50
C SER A 167 -1.34 -2.81 13.98
N VAL A 168 -0.31 -2.04 14.30
CA VAL A 168 -0.09 -1.45 15.61
C VAL A 168 0.17 0.04 15.42
N GLY A 169 -0.45 0.86 16.22
CA GLY A 169 -0.31 2.30 16.06
C GLY A 169 -0.56 3.10 17.33
N ILE A 170 -0.38 4.40 17.18
CA ILE A 170 -0.57 5.38 18.23
C ILE A 170 -1.35 6.57 17.66
N ARG A 171 -2.34 7.04 18.40
CA ARG A 171 -3.03 8.31 18.14
C ARG A 171 -2.60 9.36 19.16
N TYR A 172 -2.35 10.55 18.67
CA TYR A 172 -2.03 11.72 19.49
C TYR A 172 -3.09 12.81 19.27
N LYS A 173 -3.75 13.24 20.33
CA LYS A 173 -4.81 14.25 20.28
C LYS A 173 -4.22 15.64 20.09
N LEU A 174 -4.48 16.26 18.95
CA LEU A 174 -4.06 17.64 18.63
C LEU A 174 -5.11 18.67 19.04
N GLY A 175 -6.37 18.35 18.84
CA GLY A 175 -7.49 19.27 19.11
C GLY A 175 -8.80 18.53 19.29
N LYS A 176 -9.90 19.24 19.49
CA LYS A 176 -11.23 18.62 19.70
C LYS A 176 -11.66 17.73 18.53
N LEU A 177 -11.31 18.14 17.29
CA LEU A 177 -11.73 17.48 16.04
C LEU A 177 -10.56 16.90 15.25
N SER A 178 -9.33 16.91 15.81
CA SER A 178 -8.14 16.48 15.07
C SER A 178 -7.21 15.68 15.95
N ASP A 179 -6.70 14.59 15.40
CA ASP A 179 -5.64 13.77 15.96
C ASP A 179 -4.62 13.39 14.88
N LEU A 180 -3.40 13.13 15.31
CA LEU A 180 -2.33 12.57 14.50
C LEU A 180 -2.29 11.07 14.75
N MET A 181 -2.24 10.26 13.69
CA MET A 181 -2.13 8.82 13.77
C MET A 181 -0.83 8.35 13.11
N LEU A 182 -0.09 7.52 13.82
CA LEU A 182 0.99 6.71 13.28
C LEU A 182 0.54 5.26 13.28
N ASP A 183 0.57 4.61 12.13
CA ASP A 183 0.10 3.25 11.92
C ASP A 183 1.18 2.45 11.17
N LEU A 184 1.58 1.31 11.73
CA LEU A 184 2.53 0.38 11.16
C LEU A 184 1.78 -0.92 10.81
N ARG A 185 1.83 -1.28 9.53
CA ARG A 185 1.17 -2.47 8.95
C ARG A 185 2.17 -3.50 8.48
#